data_2c4675ca67a64342e98b9e0c58d47d18
#
_entry.id   2c4675ca67a64342e98b9e0c58d47d18
#
_cell.length_a   1.000
_cell.length_b   1.000
_cell.length_c   1.000
_cell.angle_alpha   90.00
_cell.angle_beta   90.00
_cell.angle_gamma   90.00
#
_symmetry.space_group_name_H-M   'P 1'
#
loop_
_entity.id
_entity.type
_entity.pdbx_description
1 polymer ?
#
loop_
_entity_poly.entity_id
_entity_poly.type
_entity_poly.pdbx_seq_one_letter_code
_entity_poly.pdbx_strand_id
1 'polypeptide(L)'
;MRHVLLVDLGTGNTRVALADSAGTIWDMRTYTNSYYRDDAYEDAQYFLPAEWEERILRGCRELCEAHPEIRVSAVSSAGARQSFVLLDREGKAFYGLPNIDNRGRVFMDQVPDPEEVYRLSGKWCTEDFGAAKLLGLRQRRPELYEKISQVTSISEWIGQIFTGRTVMEPSQACESQLYDIRERRWSDKLCRAYGVDPAILPPLENAGAVLGPVLPKWREALHMAEDAVFIVGGADTQIALRQTEIRPGDIAVVSGTTSPVVTLMKEAFYDPRQRVWTDANLRGEGYQVEMNPGVTGLNYQRVRENLYGDWTYEELEAAYEQKTDFACTASFSSLLFYQRRSLRKGGFFLPSPLGAGVDRVDLIWAVLADIACSIYEQFQNLSDLTENRAPAILGCGGGFQSRALCQMLADLSGRELVLRPGFEQATVQGLIQLCDETMGEPSLHADGTAIRYTPRKEQLIHRYYPVWLENRNHANGVC
;
A
#
# COMPACT_ATOMS: atom_id res chain seq x y z
N MET A 1 -28.40 -10.93 -4.62
CA MET A 1 -27.27 -10.04 -4.85
C MET A 1 -27.18 -9.12 -3.64
N ARG A 2 -26.08 -9.14 -2.90
CA ARG A 2 -25.84 -8.28 -1.73
C ARG A 2 -25.05 -7.07 -2.14
N HIS A 3 -25.29 -5.95 -1.48
CA HIS A 3 -24.55 -4.71 -1.73
C HIS A 3 -23.72 -4.34 -0.50
N VAL A 4 -22.54 -3.78 -0.76
CA VAL A 4 -21.57 -3.43 0.26
C VAL A 4 -21.06 -2.00 0.09
N LEU A 5 -20.81 -1.31 1.20
CA LEU A 5 -20.06 -0.06 1.24
C LEU A 5 -18.62 -0.37 1.60
N LEU A 6 -17.70 0.09 0.78
CA LEU A 6 -16.26 -0.17 0.92
C LEU A 6 -15.50 1.13 1.08
N VAL A 7 -14.62 1.18 2.06
CA VAL A 7 -13.78 2.35 2.33
C VAL A 7 -12.32 1.99 2.11
N ASP A 8 -11.68 2.64 1.13
CA ASP A 8 -10.26 2.50 0.82
C ASP A 8 -9.52 3.78 1.23
N LEU A 9 -8.71 3.69 2.27
CA LEU A 9 -7.98 4.79 2.89
C LEU A 9 -6.52 4.77 2.43
N GLY A 10 -6.27 5.25 1.21
CA GLY A 10 -4.91 5.38 0.69
C GLY A 10 -4.15 6.60 1.25
N THR A 11 -2.86 6.73 0.93
CA THR A 11 -2.04 7.88 1.34
C THR A 11 -2.57 9.20 0.77
N GLY A 12 -2.85 9.26 -0.51
CA GLY A 12 -3.27 10.51 -1.19
C GLY A 12 -4.76 10.78 -1.11
N ASN A 13 -5.55 9.71 -1.15
CA ASN A 13 -7.00 9.80 -1.28
C ASN A 13 -7.72 8.78 -0.40
N THR A 14 -8.90 9.17 0.04
CA THR A 14 -9.94 8.31 0.60
C THR A 14 -10.97 8.03 -0.47
N ARG A 15 -11.30 6.75 -0.72
CA ARG A 15 -12.36 6.32 -1.62
C ARG A 15 -13.46 5.64 -0.83
N VAL A 16 -14.70 5.94 -1.17
CA VAL A 16 -15.88 5.22 -0.68
C VAL A 16 -16.61 4.67 -1.90
N ALA A 17 -16.79 3.37 -1.96
CA ALA A 17 -17.42 2.69 -3.09
C ALA A 17 -18.67 1.95 -2.66
N LEU A 18 -19.72 2.00 -3.50
CA LEU A 18 -20.88 1.13 -3.42
C LEU A 18 -20.70 0.02 -4.46
N ALA A 19 -20.70 -1.21 -4.03
CA ALA A 19 -20.46 -2.37 -4.89
C ALA A 19 -21.42 -3.52 -4.57
N ASP A 20 -21.44 -4.53 -5.43
CA ASP A 20 -22.23 -5.73 -5.24
C ASP A 20 -21.40 -7.02 -5.27
N SER A 21 -22.04 -8.12 -4.90
CA SER A 21 -21.45 -9.48 -4.88
C SER A 21 -21.17 -10.06 -6.27
N ALA A 22 -21.48 -9.35 -7.35
CA ALA A 22 -21.05 -9.71 -8.70
C ALA A 22 -19.72 -9.03 -9.10
N GLY A 23 -19.12 -8.24 -8.20
CA GLY A 23 -17.88 -7.52 -8.48
C GLY A 23 -18.11 -6.16 -9.15
N THR A 24 -19.38 -5.73 -9.32
CA THR A 24 -19.70 -4.44 -9.94
C THR A 24 -19.54 -3.32 -8.95
N ILE A 25 -18.74 -2.32 -9.29
CA ILE A 25 -18.71 -1.04 -8.58
C ILE A 25 -19.78 -0.14 -9.18
N TRP A 26 -20.87 0.10 -8.44
CA TRP A 26 -22.01 0.90 -8.88
C TRP A 26 -21.67 2.38 -8.95
N ASP A 27 -21.00 2.87 -7.92
CA ASP A 27 -20.60 4.27 -7.82
C ASP A 27 -19.47 4.43 -6.81
N MET A 28 -18.71 5.52 -6.92
CA MET A 28 -17.56 5.78 -6.04
C MET A 28 -17.38 7.28 -5.80
N ARG A 29 -17.01 7.64 -4.57
CA ARG A 29 -16.58 8.99 -4.20
C ARG A 29 -15.11 8.97 -3.80
N THR A 30 -14.37 9.97 -4.25
CA THR A 30 -12.95 10.13 -3.96
C THR A 30 -12.69 11.50 -3.36
N TYR A 31 -11.98 11.52 -2.23
CA TYR A 31 -11.62 12.73 -1.51
C TYR A 31 -10.11 12.78 -1.29
N THR A 32 -9.49 13.92 -1.56
CA THR A 32 -8.06 14.13 -1.26
C THR A 32 -7.86 14.25 0.25
N ASN A 33 -6.87 13.53 0.77
CA ASN A 33 -6.53 13.54 2.17
C ASN A 33 -5.76 14.82 2.56
N SER A 34 -6.02 15.30 3.78
CA SER A 34 -5.34 16.47 4.35
C SER A 34 -4.42 16.03 5.48
N TYR A 35 -3.21 16.58 5.50
CA TYR A 35 -2.22 16.34 6.53
C TYR A 35 -1.70 17.67 7.07
N TYR A 36 -1.28 17.64 8.33
CA TYR A 36 -0.75 18.79 9.06
C TYR A 36 0.65 18.49 9.55
N ARG A 37 1.50 19.51 9.63
CA ARG A 37 2.83 19.38 10.23
C ARG A 37 2.73 19.50 11.75
N ASP A 38 3.55 18.71 12.46
CA ASP A 38 3.73 18.86 13.90
C ASP A 38 5.08 19.56 14.16
N ASP A 39 5.03 20.81 14.59
CA ASP A 39 6.20 21.68 14.77
C ASP A 39 7.15 21.21 15.89
N ALA A 40 6.76 20.22 16.70
CA ALA A 40 7.67 19.60 17.68
C ALA A 40 8.76 18.76 17.02
N TYR A 41 8.66 18.49 15.72
CA TYR A 41 9.57 17.63 14.97
C TYR A 41 9.94 18.25 13.63
N GLU A 42 11.11 17.90 13.11
CA GLU A 42 11.55 18.33 11.79
C GLU A 42 10.71 17.69 10.66
N ASP A 43 10.34 16.42 10.83
CA ASP A 43 9.72 15.58 9.80
C ASP A 43 8.55 14.76 10.36
N ALA A 44 7.58 15.45 10.95
CA ALA A 44 6.36 14.84 11.46
C ALA A 44 5.11 15.40 10.79
N GLN A 45 4.19 14.48 10.51
CA GLN A 45 2.88 14.81 9.99
C GLN A 45 1.80 14.10 10.80
N TYR A 46 0.61 14.69 10.84
CA TYR A 46 -0.56 14.10 11.44
C TYR A 46 -1.80 14.44 10.63
N PHE A 47 -2.89 13.74 10.88
CA PHE A 47 -4.21 14.09 10.38
C PHE A 47 -5.20 14.22 11.54
N LEU A 48 -6.28 14.95 11.31
CA LEU A 48 -7.38 15.10 12.25
C LEU A 48 -8.45 14.04 11.95
N PRO A 49 -8.63 13.03 12.83
CA PRO A 49 -9.61 11.97 12.59
C PRO A 49 -11.02 12.49 12.33
N ALA A 50 -11.46 13.55 13.01
CA ALA A 50 -12.79 14.12 12.83
C ALA A 50 -13.04 14.60 11.39
N GLU A 51 -12.03 15.17 10.72
CA GLU A 51 -12.17 15.61 9.32
C GLU A 51 -12.28 14.42 8.37
N TRP A 52 -11.50 13.36 8.63
CA TRP A 52 -11.55 12.15 7.81
C TRP A 52 -12.86 11.40 8.01
N GLU A 53 -13.33 11.26 9.25
CA GLU A 53 -14.63 10.68 9.58
C GLU A 53 -15.78 11.39 8.87
N GLU A 54 -15.79 12.74 8.91
CA GLU A 54 -16.79 13.54 8.22
C GLU A 54 -16.81 13.27 6.71
N ARG A 55 -15.64 13.22 6.06
CA ARG A 55 -15.51 12.94 4.61
C ARG A 55 -16.00 11.54 4.27
N ILE A 56 -15.62 10.53 5.05
CA ILE A 56 -16.01 9.14 4.86
C ILE A 56 -17.55 9.03 4.97
N LEU A 57 -18.10 9.54 6.06
CA LEU A 57 -19.54 9.48 6.29
C LEU A 57 -20.34 10.30 5.27
N ARG A 58 -19.80 11.41 4.79
CA ARG A 58 -20.36 12.17 3.68
C ARG A 58 -20.39 11.32 2.41
N GLY A 59 -19.28 10.67 2.04
CA GLY A 59 -19.23 9.78 0.89
C GLY A 59 -20.22 8.62 0.99
N CYS A 60 -20.35 8.00 2.17
CA CYS A 60 -21.34 6.96 2.41
C CYS A 60 -22.78 7.49 2.19
N ARG A 61 -23.12 8.68 2.72
CA ARG A 61 -24.45 9.29 2.53
C ARG A 61 -24.72 9.61 1.06
N GLU A 62 -23.78 10.29 0.39
CA GLU A 62 -23.94 10.66 -1.04
C GLU A 62 -24.19 9.43 -1.92
N LEU A 63 -23.52 8.30 -1.65
CA LEU A 63 -23.72 7.06 -2.39
C LEU A 63 -25.09 6.43 -2.09
N CYS A 64 -25.49 6.35 -0.83
CA CYS A 64 -26.79 5.79 -0.46
C CYS A 64 -27.97 6.66 -0.94
N GLU A 65 -27.82 7.98 -0.95
CA GLU A 65 -28.81 8.92 -1.48
C GLU A 65 -28.92 8.85 -3.02
N ALA A 66 -27.80 8.62 -3.72
CA ALA A 66 -27.78 8.45 -5.17
C ALA A 66 -28.41 7.11 -5.62
N HIS A 67 -28.43 6.10 -4.74
CA HIS A 67 -28.95 4.75 -5.01
C HIS A 67 -29.97 4.30 -3.95
N PRO A 68 -31.12 4.99 -3.80
CA PRO A 68 -32.09 4.75 -2.73
C PRO A 68 -32.76 3.38 -2.79
N GLU A 69 -32.73 2.72 -3.95
CA GLU A 69 -33.24 1.36 -4.16
C GLU A 69 -32.32 0.28 -3.54
N ILE A 70 -31.04 0.62 -3.28
CA ILE A 70 -30.05 -0.32 -2.76
C ILE A 70 -30.10 -0.34 -1.22
N ARG A 71 -30.09 -1.54 -0.66
CA ARG A 71 -29.91 -1.77 0.79
C ARG A 71 -28.56 -2.40 1.04
N VAL A 72 -27.68 -1.66 1.70
CA VAL A 72 -26.33 -2.13 2.02
C VAL A 72 -26.40 -3.16 3.15
N SER A 73 -25.80 -4.33 2.93
CA SER A 73 -25.77 -5.46 3.88
C SER A 73 -24.48 -5.54 4.68
N ALA A 74 -23.39 -4.95 4.18
CA ALA A 74 -22.13 -4.92 4.90
C ALA A 74 -21.30 -3.67 4.60
N VAL A 75 -20.43 -3.32 5.54
CA VAL A 75 -19.36 -2.33 5.38
C VAL A 75 -18.02 -3.04 5.58
N SER A 76 -17.02 -2.71 4.77
CA SER A 76 -15.65 -3.15 4.99
C SER A 76 -14.67 -2.04 4.60
N SER A 77 -13.41 -2.18 5.04
CA SER A 77 -12.40 -1.15 4.77
C SER A 77 -11.00 -1.73 4.61
N ALA A 78 -10.22 -1.04 3.80
CA ALA A 78 -8.78 -1.23 3.71
C ALA A 78 -8.06 0.10 4.00
N GLY A 79 -6.83 0.04 4.48
CA GLY A 79 -6.10 1.24 4.81
C GLY A 79 -4.62 1.15 4.50
N ALA A 80 -4.04 2.32 4.17
CA ALA A 80 -2.61 2.44 3.94
C ALA A 80 -1.83 1.88 5.13
N ARG A 81 -0.86 1.06 4.84
CA ARG A 81 0.07 0.50 5.83
C ARG A 81 0.71 1.61 6.66
N GLN A 82 1.16 1.30 7.87
CA GLN A 82 1.90 2.22 8.76
C GLN A 82 1.11 3.46 9.20
N SER A 83 -0.23 3.42 9.06
CA SER A 83 -1.12 4.52 9.44
C SER A 83 -2.02 4.12 10.60
N PHE A 84 -2.03 4.94 11.66
CA PHE A 84 -2.69 4.62 12.93
C PHE A 84 -3.57 5.76 13.42
N VAL A 85 -4.58 5.41 14.21
CA VAL A 85 -5.48 6.33 14.89
C VAL A 85 -5.38 6.11 16.40
N LEU A 86 -5.25 7.19 17.15
CA LEU A 86 -5.15 7.18 18.60
C LEU A 86 -6.51 7.52 19.19
N LEU A 87 -6.99 6.64 20.08
CA LEU A 87 -8.26 6.75 20.78
C LEU A 87 -8.04 7.12 22.24
N ASP A 88 -8.88 8.00 22.78
CA ASP A 88 -8.92 8.35 24.19
C ASP A 88 -9.77 7.34 25.01
N ARG A 89 -9.92 7.62 26.31
CA ARG A 89 -10.66 6.74 27.24
C ARG A 89 -12.16 6.64 26.93
N GLU A 90 -12.71 7.62 26.25
CA GLU A 90 -14.08 7.65 25.77
C GLU A 90 -14.24 6.91 24.42
N GLY A 91 -13.14 6.36 23.86
CA GLY A 91 -13.10 5.72 22.56
C GLY A 91 -13.16 6.70 21.39
N LYS A 92 -12.95 7.99 21.65
CA LYS A 92 -12.94 9.04 20.64
C LYS A 92 -11.57 9.12 19.95
N ALA A 93 -11.55 9.08 18.63
CA ALA A 93 -10.35 9.33 17.85
C ALA A 93 -9.95 10.81 17.96
N PHE A 94 -8.71 11.08 18.39
CA PHE A 94 -8.24 12.44 18.62
C PHE A 94 -7.00 12.82 17.83
N TYR A 95 -6.22 11.84 17.34
CA TYR A 95 -4.99 12.09 16.61
C TYR A 95 -4.68 10.96 15.64
N GLY A 96 -4.27 11.29 14.42
CA GLY A 96 -3.91 10.32 13.39
C GLY A 96 -2.43 10.40 13.04
N LEU A 97 -1.78 9.25 12.96
CA LEU A 97 -0.38 9.07 12.58
C LEU A 97 -0.33 8.46 11.17
N PRO A 98 -0.13 9.25 10.09
CA PRO A 98 -0.11 8.73 8.74
C PRO A 98 1.20 7.97 8.43
N ASN A 99 1.20 7.20 7.36
CA ASN A 99 2.40 6.49 6.88
C ASN A 99 3.56 7.42 6.51
N ILE A 100 3.27 8.65 6.10
CA ILE A 100 4.26 9.69 5.77
C ILE A 100 4.83 10.43 6.99
N ASP A 101 4.49 10.00 8.20
CA ASP A 101 4.98 10.57 9.47
C ASP A 101 6.28 9.89 9.90
N ASN A 102 7.35 10.68 10.08
CA ASN A 102 8.67 10.19 10.43
C ASN A 102 9.17 10.69 11.80
N ARG A 103 8.24 11.03 12.71
CA ARG A 103 8.59 11.62 14.04
C ARG A 103 9.51 10.77 14.90
N GLY A 104 9.57 9.45 14.65
CA GLY A 104 10.45 8.52 15.35
C GLY A 104 11.91 8.57 14.91
N ARG A 105 12.22 9.12 13.72
CA ARG A 105 13.54 9.04 13.07
C ARG A 105 14.72 9.34 13.98
N VAL A 106 14.65 10.44 14.72
CA VAL A 106 15.76 10.90 15.59
C VAL A 106 15.90 10.09 16.89
N PHE A 107 15.06 9.10 17.10
CA PHE A 107 15.07 8.25 18.30
C PHE A 107 15.38 6.78 17.98
N MET A 108 15.64 6.45 16.71
CA MET A 108 15.84 5.05 16.30
C MET A 108 17.09 4.40 16.90
N ASP A 109 18.11 5.19 17.21
CA ASP A 109 19.32 4.76 17.92
C ASP A 109 19.08 4.35 19.39
N GLN A 110 17.94 4.73 19.96
CA GLN A 110 17.52 4.35 21.31
C GLN A 110 16.87 2.96 21.36
N VAL A 111 16.51 2.40 20.20
CA VAL A 111 15.88 1.07 20.14
C VAL A 111 16.96 0.01 20.33
N PRO A 112 16.91 -0.77 21.43
CA PRO A 112 17.91 -1.80 21.68
C PRO A 112 17.69 -2.98 20.72
N ASP A 113 18.77 -3.66 20.38
CA ASP A 113 18.76 -4.90 19.61
C ASP A 113 17.90 -4.85 18.31
N PRO A 114 18.31 -4.06 17.30
CA PRO A 114 17.60 -4.00 16.02
C PRO A 114 17.49 -5.34 15.30
N GLU A 115 18.41 -6.27 15.58
CA GLU A 115 18.38 -7.63 15.01
C GLU A 115 17.23 -8.45 15.59
N GLU A 116 17.02 -8.37 16.92
CA GLU A 116 15.89 -9.01 17.56
C GLU A 116 14.56 -8.41 17.10
N VAL A 117 14.51 -7.08 16.89
CA VAL A 117 13.34 -6.42 16.30
C VAL A 117 13.02 -7.04 14.94
N TYR A 118 14.01 -7.17 14.05
CA TYR A 118 13.79 -7.80 12.74
C TYR A 118 13.34 -9.26 12.87
N ARG A 119 13.99 -10.02 13.75
CA ARG A 119 13.70 -11.45 13.96
C ARG A 119 12.24 -11.70 14.41
N LEU A 120 11.71 -10.81 15.24
CA LEU A 120 10.34 -10.92 15.76
C LEU A 120 9.30 -10.32 14.81
N SER A 121 9.57 -9.13 14.28
CA SER A 121 8.58 -8.38 13.48
C SER A 121 8.65 -8.65 11.97
N GLY A 122 9.72 -9.30 11.49
CA GLY A 122 9.96 -9.48 10.06
C GLY A 122 10.41 -8.23 9.31
N LYS A 123 10.65 -7.11 10.01
CA LYS A 123 10.98 -5.80 9.43
C LYS A 123 12.20 -5.19 10.10
N TRP A 124 13.12 -4.63 9.33
CA TRP A 124 14.24 -3.91 9.94
C TRP A 124 13.77 -2.67 10.71
N CYS A 125 14.54 -2.33 11.75
CA CYS A 125 14.21 -1.19 12.60
C CYS A 125 14.36 0.12 11.82
N THR A 126 13.26 0.85 11.64
CA THR A 126 13.21 2.14 10.94
C THR A 126 12.03 2.98 11.43
N GLU A 127 12.06 4.28 11.11
CA GLU A 127 11.06 5.27 11.52
C GLU A 127 9.68 5.08 10.92
N ASP A 128 9.53 4.26 9.89
CA ASP A 128 8.28 4.13 9.13
C ASP A 128 7.13 3.53 9.96
N PHE A 129 7.45 2.69 10.94
CA PHE A 129 6.48 1.87 11.65
C PHE A 129 5.84 2.53 12.87
N GLY A 130 4.68 2.00 13.29
CA GLY A 130 3.87 2.54 14.38
C GLY A 130 4.64 2.69 15.70
N ALA A 131 5.48 1.70 16.05
CA ALA A 131 6.27 1.74 17.28
C ALA A 131 7.23 2.94 17.34
N ALA A 132 7.90 3.25 16.21
CA ALA A 132 8.78 4.40 16.10
C ALA A 132 8.00 5.73 16.23
N LYS A 133 6.79 5.79 15.63
CA LYS A 133 5.92 6.97 15.75
C LYS A 133 5.43 7.16 17.18
N LEU A 134 5.04 6.08 17.88
CA LEU A 134 4.66 6.14 19.31
C LEU A 134 5.84 6.51 20.20
N LEU A 135 7.05 5.99 19.92
CA LEU A 135 8.27 6.41 20.62
C LEU A 135 8.51 7.91 20.46
N GLY A 136 8.46 8.41 19.22
CA GLY A 136 8.60 9.85 18.95
C GLY A 136 7.54 10.69 19.68
N LEU A 137 6.28 10.25 19.68
CA LEU A 137 5.19 10.94 20.38
C LEU A 137 5.47 11.02 21.88
N ARG A 138 5.84 9.91 22.50
CA ARG A 138 6.18 9.85 23.94
C ARG A 138 7.33 10.79 24.29
N GLN A 139 8.33 10.93 23.42
CA GLN A 139 9.52 11.73 23.71
C GLN A 139 9.27 13.23 23.65
N ARG A 140 8.42 13.73 22.76
CA ARG A 140 8.24 15.17 22.57
C ARG A 140 6.81 15.68 22.73
N ARG A 141 5.83 14.77 22.83
CA ARG A 141 4.42 15.05 23.05
C ARG A 141 3.84 14.12 24.11
N PRO A 142 4.44 14.06 25.33
CA PRO A 142 3.98 13.14 26.38
C PRO A 142 2.51 13.37 26.72
N GLU A 143 2.01 14.61 26.64
CA GLU A 143 0.60 14.96 26.90
C GLU A 143 -0.37 14.29 25.90
N LEU A 144 0.07 14.05 24.66
CA LEU A 144 -0.72 13.30 23.68
C LEU A 144 -0.57 11.79 23.90
N TYR A 145 0.65 11.33 24.23
CA TYR A 145 0.89 9.92 24.51
C TYR A 145 0.10 9.42 25.73
N GLU A 146 0.10 10.16 26.83
CA GLU A 146 -0.64 9.83 28.06
C GLU A 146 -2.15 9.81 27.89
N LYS A 147 -2.67 10.48 26.86
CA LYS A 147 -4.08 10.49 26.51
C LYS A 147 -4.51 9.21 25.78
N ILE A 148 -3.56 8.43 25.23
CA ILE A 148 -3.87 7.22 24.47
C ILE A 148 -4.46 6.16 25.39
N SER A 149 -5.67 5.71 25.07
CA SER A 149 -6.27 4.52 25.66
C SER A 149 -6.12 3.31 24.75
N GLN A 150 -6.28 3.52 23.44
CA GLN A 150 -6.08 2.47 22.43
C GLN A 150 -5.46 3.06 21.14
N VAL A 151 -4.74 2.19 20.44
CA VAL A 151 -4.23 2.48 19.10
C VAL A 151 -4.91 1.51 18.13
N THR A 152 -5.38 1.99 16.99
CA THR A 152 -5.88 1.12 15.93
C THR A 152 -5.33 1.56 14.57
N SER A 153 -5.42 0.73 13.55
CA SER A 153 -5.08 1.14 12.19
C SER A 153 -6.19 2.00 11.59
N ILE A 154 -5.90 2.68 10.49
CA ILE A 154 -6.93 3.49 9.82
C ILE A 154 -8.05 2.63 9.22
N SER A 155 -7.77 1.39 8.80
CA SER A 155 -8.81 0.48 8.29
C SER A 155 -9.77 0.03 9.41
N GLU A 156 -9.26 -0.47 10.53
CA GLU A 156 -10.09 -0.96 11.63
C GLU A 156 -10.74 0.18 12.42
N TRP A 157 -10.20 1.40 12.34
CA TRP A 157 -10.89 2.58 12.83
C TRP A 157 -12.26 2.79 12.17
N ILE A 158 -12.41 2.47 10.89
CA ILE A 158 -13.74 2.47 10.23
C ILE A 158 -14.66 1.46 10.92
N GLY A 159 -14.16 0.29 11.29
CA GLY A 159 -14.91 -0.69 12.06
C GLY A 159 -15.38 -0.13 13.40
N GLN A 160 -14.53 0.63 14.09
CA GLN A 160 -14.87 1.31 15.34
C GLN A 160 -15.97 2.37 15.16
N ILE A 161 -15.91 3.17 14.06
CA ILE A 161 -16.96 4.15 13.74
C ILE A 161 -18.33 3.45 13.57
N PHE A 162 -18.36 2.34 12.83
CA PHE A 162 -19.61 1.66 12.48
C PHE A 162 -20.14 0.73 13.57
N THR A 163 -19.28 0.16 14.44
CA THR A 163 -19.68 -0.85 15.44
C THR A 163 -19.42 -0.45 16.90
N GLY A 164 -18.58 0.55 17.14
CA GLY A 164 -18.09 0.91 18.48
C GLY A 164 -17.00 -0.04 19.02
N ARG A 165 -16.57 -1.06 18.26
CA ARG A 165 -15.54 -2.02 18.68
C ARG A 165 -14.20 -1.69 18.06
N THR A 166 -13.13 -1.70 18.86
CA THR A 166 -11.76 -1.45 18.43
C THR A 166 -11.00 -2.77 18.34
N VAL A 167 -10.42 -3.04 17.19
CA VAL A 167 -9.55 -4.21 16.91
C VAL A 167 -8.39 -3.77 16.02
N MET A 168 -7.46 -4.68 15.73
CA MET A 168 -6.47 -4.53 14.67
C MET A 168 -6.31 -5.85 13.92
N GLU A 169 -6.30 -5.78 12.61
CA GLU A 169 -6.07 -6.94 11.75
C GLU A 169 -4.57 -7.26 11.68
N PRO A 170 -4.14 -8.55 11.64
CA PRO A 170 -2.73 -8.95 11.68
C PRO A 170 -1.83 -8.29 10.61
N SER A 171 -2.29 -8.07 9.37
CA SER A 171 -1.46 -7.39 8.37
C SER A 171 -1.17 -5.93 8.75
N GLN A 172 -2.13 -5.25 9.38
CA GLN A 172 -1.94 -3.91 9.95
C GLN A 172 -1.15 -3.94 11.26
N ALA A 173 -1.32 -4.98 12.07
CA ALA A 173 -0.53 -5.17 13.28
C ALA A 173 0.97 -5.32 12.97
N CYS A 174 1.34 -5.99 11.88
CA CYS A 174 2.71 -6.06 11.37
C CYS A 174 3.30 -4.66 11.12
N GLU A 175 2.47 -3.72 10.63
CA GLU A 175 2.89 -2.34 10.34
C GLU A 175 3.11 -1.49 11.59
N SER A 176 2.72 -1.99 12.75
CA SER A 176 3.08 -1.37 14.02
C SER A 176 4.51 -1.65 14.46
N GLN A 177 5.11 -2.75 14.00
CA GLN A 177 6.38 -3.31 14.49
C GLN A 177 6.33 -3.73 15.98
N LEU A 178 5.12 -3.98 16.51
CA LEU A 178 4.86 -4.48 17.86
C LEU A 178 4.31 -5.92 17.86
N TYR A 179 4.10 -6.47 16.66
CA TYR A 179 3.51 -7.78 16.43
C TYR A 179 4.62 -8.83 16.14
N ASP A 180 4.56 -9.96 16.86
CA ASP A 180 5.41 -11.12 16.56
C ASP A 180 4.76 -11.93 15.45
N ILE A 181 5.38 -11.94 14.27
CA ILE A 181 4.81 -12.57 13.07
C ILE A 181 4.73 -14.10 13.17
N ARG A 182 5.55 -14.74 14.01
CA ARG A 182 5.55 -16.19 14.20
C ARG A 182 4.57 -16.63 15.26
N GLU A 183 4.58 -15.93 16.41
CA GLU A 183 3.65 -16.17 17.52
C GLU A 183 2.24 -15.66 17.22
N ARG A 184 2.10 -14.81 16.19
CA ARG A 184 0.83 -14.20 15.73
C ARG A 184 0.09 -13.47 16.85
N ARG A 185 0.83 -12.68 17.62
CA ARG A 185 0.32 -11.89 18.75
C ARG A 185 1.18 -10.66 19.01
N TRP A 186 0.65 -9.77 19.79
CA TRP A 186 1.43 -8.65 20.31
C TRP A 186 2.64 -9.16 21.10
N SER A 187 3.78 -8.50 20.94
CA SER A 187 5.05 -8.93 21.51
C SER A 187 5.47 -8.02 22.65
N ASP A 188 5.46 -8.54 23.90
CA ASP A 188 5.98 -7.81 25.05
C ASP A 188 7.45 -7.39 24.88
N LYS A 189 8.23 -8.16 24.12
CA LYS A 189 9.63 -7.82 23.83
C LYS A 189 9.73 -6.59 22.95
N LEU A 190 8.96 -6.55 21.85
CA LEU A 190 8.90 -5.38 20.96
C LEU A 190 8.33 -4.16 21.68
N CYS A 191 7.26 -4.34 22.46
CA CYS A 191 6.71 -3.27 23.28
C CYS A 191 7.76 -2.67 24.23
N ARG A 192 8.54 -3.51 24.90
CA ARG A 192 9.65 -3.04 25.77
C ARG A 192 10.75 -2.35 24.99
N ALA A 193 11.13 -2.87 23.79
CA ALA A 193 12.18 -2.27 22.96
C ALA A 193 11.85 -0.84 22.58
N TYR A 194 10.59 -0.56 22.26
CA TYR A 194 10.12 0.79 21.92
C TYR A 194 9.56 1.57 23.11
N GLY A 195 9.44 0.93 24.28
CA GLY A 195 8.84 1.53 25.48
C GLY A 195 7.37 1.87 25.29
N VAL A 196 6.63 1.04 24.57
CA VAL A 196 5.19 1.14 24.37
C VAL A 196 4.49 0.32 25.45
N ASP A 197 3.46 0.88 26.06
CA ASP A 197 2.60 0.14 27.00
C ASP A 197 1.73 -0.85 26.20
N PRO A 198 1.84 -2.17 26.41
CA PRO A 198 1.01 -3.13 25.70
C PRO A 198 -0.49 -2.98 25.99
N ALA A 199 -0.88 -2.31 27.07
CA ALA A 199 -2.29 -2.07 27.40
C ALA A 199 -3.03 -1.18 26.38
N ILE A 200 -2.32 -0.39 25.59
CA ILE A 200 -2.92 0.43 24.52
C ILE A 200 -3.17 -0.33 23.21
N LEU A 201 -2.69 -1.58 23.10
CA LEU A 201 -2.85 -2.39 21.90
C LEU A 201 -4.20 -3.12 21.93
N PRO A 202 -5.00 -3.04 20.87
CA PRO A 202 -6.33 -3.61 20.81
C PRO A 202 -6.28 -5.14 20.64
N PRO A 203 -7.40 -5.85 20.86
CA PRO A 203 -7.54 -7.24 20.41
C PRO A 203 -7.26 -7.38 18.93
N LEU A 204 -6.69 -8.52 18.53
CA LEU A 204 -6.48 -8.87 17.14
C LEU A 204 -7.73 -9.55 16.57
N GLU A 205 -8.09 -9.22 15.33
CA GLU A 205 -9.20 -9.85 14.62
C GLU A 205 -8.81 -10.07 13.15
N ASN A 206 -9.08 -11.24 12.61
CA ASN A 206 -8.66 -11.59 11.27
C ASN A 206 -9.50 -10.91 10.19
N ALA A 207 -8.89 -10.64 9.03
CA ALA A 207 -9.60 -10.22 7.83
C ALA A 207 -10.74 -11.19 7.48
N GLY A 208 -11.90 -10.66 7.12
CA GLY A 208 -13.12 -11.42 6.86
C GLY A 208 -13.94 -11.77 8.11
N ALA A 209 -13.47 -11.50 9.32
CA ALA A 209 -14.29 -11.66 10.51
C ALA A 209 -15.43 -10.62 10.54
N VAL A 210 -16.61 -11.04 10.98
CA VAL A 210 -17.72 -10.13 11.26
C VAL A 210 -17.44 -9.44 12.60
N LEU A 211 -17.03 -8.17 12.56
CA LEU A 211 -16.73 -7.40 13.77
C LEU A 211 -17.97 -7.19 14.63
N GLY A 212 -19.11 -6.99 14.02
CA GLY A 212 -20.39 -6.84 14.69
C GLY A 212 -21.45 -6.17 13.82
N PRO A 213 -22.68 -6.03 14.34
CA PRO A 213 -23.73 -5.29 13.65
C PRO A 213 -23.38 -3.80 13.56
N VAL A 214 -23.71 -3.19 12.43
CA VAL A 214 -23.63 -1.74 12.27
C VAL A 214 -24.54 -1.07 13.30
N LEU A 215 -24.06 -0.02 13.95
CA LEU A 215 -24.84 0.72 14.95
C LEU A 215 -26.15 1.26 14.38
N PRO A 216 -27.27 1.26 15.16
CA PRO A 216 -28.57 1.71 14.68
C PRO A 216 -28.55 3.09 14.04
N LYS A 217 -27.80 4.05 14.61
CA LYS A 217 -27.67 5.41 14.07
C LYS A 217 -27.17 5.45 12.63
N TRP A 218 -26.26 4.52 12.26
CA TRP A 218 -25.70 4.46 10.90
C TRP A 218 -26.60 3.65 9.97
N ARG A 219 -27.23 2.58 10.45
CA ARG A 219 -28.22 1.83 9.66
C ARG A 219 -29.38 2.74 9.23
N GLU A 220 -29.87 3.57 10.12
CA GLU A 220 -30.93 4.55 9.84
C GLU A 220 -30.44 5.65 8.90
N ALA A 221 -29.30 6.31 9.21
CA ALA A 221 -28.78 7.43 8.43
C ALA A 221 -28.35 7.05 7.01
N LEU A 222 -27.98 5.81 6.77
CA LEU A 222 -27.50 5.29 5.49
C LEU A 222 -28.51 4.32 4.83
N HIS A 223 -29.72 4.20 5.36
CA HIS A 223 -30.77 3.30 4.84
C HIS A 223 -30.27 1.86 4.61
N MET A 224 -29.47 1.33 5.53
CA MET A 224 -28.89 -0.02 5.43
C MET A 224 -29.91 -1.11 5.78
N ALA A 225 -29.55 -2.37 5.50
CA ALA A 225 -30.32 -3.53 5.95
C ALA A 225 -30.30 -3.62 7.49
N GLU A 226 -31.37 -4.19 8.10
CA GLU A 226 -31.49 -4.33 9.55
C GLU A 226 -30.37 -5.21 10.15
N ASP A 227 -29.91 -6.19 9.40
CA ASP A 227 -28.83 -7.12 9.74
C ASP A 227 -27.46 -6.70 9.22
N ALA A 228 -27.31 -5.45 8.75
CA ALA A 228 -26.05 -4.95 8.22
C ALA A 228 -24.90 -5.09 9.24
N VAL A 229 -23.76 -5.59 8.77
CA VAL A 229 -22.57 -5.88 9.58
C VAL A 229 -21.34 -5.14 9.08
N PHE A 230 -20.34 -5.01 9.95
CA PHE A 230 -19.01 -4.62 9.54
C PHE A 230 -18.11 -5.86 9.42
N ILE A 231 -17.40 -5.98 8.31
CA ILE A 231 -16.46 -7.06 8.01
C ILE A 231 -15.04 -6.47 8.08
N VAL A 232 -14.19 -7.07 8.90
CA VAL A 232 -12.79 -6.63 9.06
C VAL A 232 -12.05 -6.81 7.73
N GLY A 233 -11.42 -5.73 7.27
CA GLY A 233 -10.60 -5.75 6.05
C GLY A 233 -9.11 -5.98 6.36
N GLY A 234 -8.28 -4.93 6.24
CA GLY A 234 -6.85 -5.02 6.53
C GLY A 234 -6.01 -4.00 5.75
N ALA A 235 -4.72 -4.29 5.59
CA ALA A 235 -3.81 -3.42 4.86
C ALA A 235 -4.13 -3.41 3.35
N ASP A 236 -4.07 -2.23 2.75
CA ASP A 236 -4.43 -1.97 1.35
C ASP A 236 -3.69 -2.88 0.35
N THR A 237 -2.39 -3.07 0.55
CA THR A 237 -1.55 -3.91 -0.31
C THR A 237 -1.98 -5.39 -0.25
N GLN A 238 -2.21 -5.93 0.96
CA GLN A 238 -2.64 -7.31 1.14
C GLN A 238 -4.05 -7.54 0.59
N ILE A 239 -4.94 -6.57 0.77
CA ILE A 239 -6.29 -6.61 0.18
C ILE A 239 -6.20 -6.54 -1.35
N ALA A 240 -5.36 -5.65 -1.92
CA ALA A 240 -5.18 -5.56 -3.37
C ALA A 240 -4.63 -6.85 -3.98
N LEU A 241 -3.72 -7.54 -3.28
CA LEU A 241 -3.18 -8.83 -3.73
C LEU A 241 -4.25 -9.93 -3.87
N ARG A 242 -5.34 -9.88 -3.09
CA ARG A 242 -6.45 -10.83 -3.26
C ARG A 242 -7.04 -10.79 -4.66
N GLN A 243 -7.15 -9.60 -5.24
CA GLN A 243 -7.66 -9.43 -6.61
C GLN A 243 -6.81 -10.20 -7.64
N THR A 244 -5.52 -10.39 -7.38
CA THR A 244 -4.64 -11.17 -8.27
C THR A 244 -4.80 -12.68 -8.14
N GLU A 245 -5.47 -13.18 -7.08
CA GLU A 245 -5.54 -14.59 -6.70
C GLU A 245 -4.15 -15.24 -6.49
N ILE A 246 -3.21 -14.45 -5.98
CA ILE A 246 -1.85 -14.91 -5.68
C ILE A 246 -1.85 -16.13 -4.75
N ARG A 247 -1.01 -17.10 -5.04
CA ARG A 247 -0.83 -18.34 -4.27
C ARG A 247 0.61 -18.48 -3.79
N PRO A 248 0.88 -19.31 -2.78
CA PRO A 248 2.26 -19.61 -2.39
C PRO A 248 3.10 -20.08 -3.59
N GLY A 249 4.23 -19.40 -3.79
CA GLY A 249 5.13 -19.61 -4.93
C GLY A 249 4.90 -18.71 -6.14
N ASP A 250 3.79 -17.97 -6.19
CA ASP A 250 3.59 -16.91 -7.19
C ASP A 250 4.39 -15.66 -6.79
N ILE A 251 4.55 -14.75 -7.76
CA ILE A 251 5.12 -13.42 -7.54
C ILE A 251 4.16 -12.36 -8.11
N ALA A 252 3.94 -11.31 -7.34
CA ALA A 252 3.04 -10.24 -7.74
C ALA A 252 3.66 -8.86 -7.53
N VAL A 253 3.13 -7.88 -8.24
CA VAL A 253 3.47 -6.45 -8.11
C VAL A 253 2.19 -5.65 -7.91
N VAL A 254 2.16 -4.82 -6.87
CA VAL A 254 1.09 -3.84 -6.66
C VAL A 254 1.62 -2.47 -7.07
N SER A 255 1.23 -1.95 -8.24
CA SER A 255 1.74 -0.67 -8.73
C SER A 255 0.79 0.48 -8.40
N GLY A 256 1.19 1.30 -7.44
CA GLY A 256 0.46 2.48 -6.97
C GLY A 256 1.41 3.64 -6.65
N THR A 257 1.24 4.30 -5.51
CA THR A 257 2.18 5.31 -4.98
C THR A 257 3.60 4.75 -4.88
N THR A 258 3.70 3.54 -4.36
CA THR A 258 4.90 2.69 -4.35
C THR A 258 4.64 1.45 -5.23
N SER A 259 5.65 0.59 -5.38
CA SER A 259 5.50 -0.62 -6.22
C SER A 259 6.09 -1.86 -5.54
N PRO A 260 5.48 -2.33 -4.42
CA PRO A 260 5.94 -3.54 -3.76
C PRO A 260 5.89 -4.75 -4.70
N VAL A 261 6.97 -5.52 -4.67
CA VAL A 261 7.11 -6.83 -5.30
C VAL A 261 7.04 -7.87 -4.21
N VAL A 262 6.10 -8.80 -4.31
CA VAL A 262 5.76 -9.72 -3.23
C VAL A 262 5.69 -11.16 -3.70
N THR A 263 6.01 -12.09 -2.81
CA THR A 263 5.71 -13.53 -2.96
C THR A 263 5.06 -14.04 -1.69
N LEU A 264 4.21 -15.06 -1.81
CA LEU A 264 3.61 -15.72 -0.64
C LEU A 264 4.40 -16.98 -0.29
N MET A 265 4.64 -17.15 1.01
CA MET A 265 5.33 -18.31 1.57
C MET A 265 4.48 -18.95 2.69
N LYS A 266 4.61 -20.27 2.86
CA LYS A 266 3.92 -20.98 3.94
C LYS A 266 4.52 -20.73 5.30
N GLU A 267 5.86 -20.59 5.33
CA GLU A 267 6.64 -20.36 6.55
C GLU A 267 7.19 -18.94 6.58
N ALA A 268 7.41 -18.40 7.79
CA ALA A 268 8.02 -17.08 7.96
C ALA A 268 9.44 -17.09 7.37
N PHE A 269 9.69 -16.22 6.44
CA PHE A 269 11.00 -16.08 5.82
C PHE A 269 11.87 -15.14 6.66
N TYR A 270 13.04 -15.61 7.02
CA TYR A 270 14.03 -14.84 7.75
C TYR A 270 15.32 -14.74 6.96
N ASP A 271 15.71 -13.53 6.61
CA ASP A 271 17.00 -13.25 5.97
C ASP A 271 17.98 -12.66 6.98
N PRO A 272 19.12 -13.35 7.31
CA PRO A 272 20.12 -12.85 8.24
C PRO A 272 20.71 -11.48 7.86
N ARG A 273 20.66 -11.12 6.58
CA ARG A 273 21.10 -9.79 6.08
C ARG A 273 19.98 -8.75 6.11
N GLN A 274 18.79 -9.13 6.55
CA GLN A 274 17.61 -8.25 6.63
C GLN A 274 17.29 -7.53 5.31
N ARG A 275 17.30 -8.26 4.19
CA ARG A 275 17.10 -7.71 2.84
C ARG A 275 15.65 -7.72 2.35
N VAL A 276 14.74 -8.28 3.14
CA VAL A 276 13.31 -8.37 2.84
C VAL A 276 12.49 -7.96 4.05
N TRP A 277 11.25 -7.63 3.80
CA TRP A 277 10.20 -7.60 4.82
C TRP A 277 9.36 -8.87 4.75
N THR A 278 8.95 -9.36 5.91
CA THR A 278 8.04 -10.50 6.04
C THR A 278 6.87 -10.07 6.91
N ASP A 279 5.67 -10.22 6.38
CA ASP A 279 4.40 -9.92 7.04
C ASP A 279 3.57 -11.18 7.24
N ALA A 280 2.69 -11.18 8.24
CA ALA A 280 1.58 -12.10 8.25
C ALA A 280 0.66 -11.81 7.06
N ASN A 281 0.26 -12.84 6.34
CA ASN A 281 -0.75 -12.70 5.30
C ASN A 281 -2.14 -12.58 5.93
N LEU A 282 -3.10 -12.05 5.17
CA LEU A 282 -4.51 -11.97 5.58
C LEU A 282 -5.01 -13.31 6.11
N ARG A 283 -5.88 -13.29 7.14
CA ARG A 283 -6.42 -14.50 7.79
C ARG A 283 -5.37 -15.41 8.43
N GLY A 284 -4.12 -14.96 8.51
CA GLY A 284 -3.05 -15.78 9.05
C GLY A 284 -2.65 -16.99 8.17
N GLU A 285 -2.98 -16.99 6.90
CA GLU A 285 -2.66 -18.05 5.93
C GLU A 285 -1.28 -17.90 5.31
N GLY A 286 -0.22 -18.15 6.08
CA GLY A 286 1.16 -17.99 5.61
C GLY A 286 1.68 -16.57 5.77
N TYR A 287 2.65 -16.22 4.93
CA TYR A 287 3.41 -14.98 5.02
C TYR A 287 3.56 -14.33 3.66
N GLN A 288 3.58 -13.01 3.65
CA GLN A 288 3.98 -12.20 2.51
C GLN A 288 5.43 -11.79 2.68
N VAL A 289 6.27 -12.06 1.68
CA VAL A 289 7.66 -11.60 1.63
C VAL A 289 7.78 -10.53 0.56
N GLU A 290 8.32 -9.38 0.91
CA GLU A 290 8.27 -8.16 0.12
C GLU A 290 9.65 -7.54 -0.09
N MET A 291 9.86 -7.00 -1.31
CA MET A 291 10.81 -5.95 -1.63
C MET A 291 10.11 -4.78 -2.31
N ASN A 292 10.59 -3.55 -2.10
CA ASN A 292 9.90 -2.35 -2.55
C ASN A 292 10.90 -1.28 -3.03
N PRO A 293 10.77 -0.72 -4.24
CA PRO A 293 11.63 0.38 -4.69
C PRO A 293 11.33 1.73 -4.02
N GLY A 294 10.37 1.76 -3.09
CA GLY A 294 9.88 2.98 -2.46
C GLY A 294 8.91 3.75 -3.35
N VAL A 295 9.00 5.06 -3.33
CA VAL A 295 8.09 5.93 -4.11
C VAL A 295 8.41 5.83 -5.61
N THR A 296 7.41 5.45 -6.40
CA THR A 296 7.48 5.24 -7.85
C THR A 296 6.37 5.98 -8.57
N GLY A 297 5.15 5.47 -8.57
CA GLY A 297 4.02 6.04 -9.32
C GLY A 297 3.69 7.48 -8.91
N LEU A 298 3.85 7.84 -7.65
CA LEU A 298 3.68 9.22 -7.19
C LEU A 298 4.72 10.17 -7.83
N ASN A 299 5.95 9.71 -8.04
CA ASN A 299 6.97 10.52 -8.72
C ASN A 299 6.59 10.76 -10.19
N TYR A 300 6.12 9.71 -10.89
CA TYR A 300 5.61 9.86 -12.25
C TYR A 300 4.42 10.84 -12.30
N GLN A 301 3.45 10.69 -11.40
CA GLN A 301 2.31 11.59 -11.31
C GLN A 301 2.74 13.04 -11.14
N ARG A 302 3.66 13.33 -10.20
CA ARG A 302 4.18 14.69 -9.96
C ARG A 302 4.91 15.28 -11.15
N VAL A 303 5.74 14.49 -11.83
CA VAL A 303 6.43 14.93 -13.05
C VAL A 303 5.40 15.24 -14.14
N ARG A 304 4.41 14.34 -14.33
CA ARG A 304 3.34 14.54 -15.30
C ARG A 304 2.53 15.80 -15.01
N GLU A 305 2.05 15.99 -13.79
CA GLU A 305 1.25 17.17 -13.40
C GLU A 305 2.01 18.48 -13.59
N ASN A 306 3.30 18.52 -13.28
CA ASN A 306 4.07 19.73 -13.37
C ASN A 306 4.60 20.07 -14.76
N LEU A 307 4.89 19.06 -15.59
CA LEU A 307 5.54 19.27 -16.89
C LEU A 307 4.70 18.85 -18.11
N TYR A 308 3.63 18.06 -17.92
CA TYR A 308 2.82 17.45 -18.98
C TYR A 308 1.33 17.54 -18.71
N GLY A 309 0.88 18.55 -17.97
CA GLY A 309 -0.54 18.76 -17.67
C GLY A 309 -1.42 19.03 -18.89
N ASP A 310 -0.82 19.35 -20.01
CA ASP A 310 -1.42 19.54 -21.33
C ASP A 310 -1.57 18.23 -22.15
N TRP A 311 -1.06 17.09 -21.65
CA TRP A 311 -1.12 15.80 -22.31
C TRP A 311 -2.05 14.83 -21.59
N THR A 312 -2.88 14.12 -22.35
CA THR A 312 -3.67 13.00 -21.85
C THR A 312 -2.81 11.74 -21.66
N TYR A 313 -3.31 10.78 -20.92
CA TYR A 313 -2.63 9.47 -20.78
C TYR A 313 -2.54 8.74 -22.11
N GLU A 314 -3.56 8.83 -22.98
CA GLU A 314 -3.58 8.21 -24.30
C GLU A 314 -2.53 8.82 -25.24
N GLU A 315 -2.34 10.14 -25.22
CA GLU A 315 -1.28 10.81 -25.98
C GLU A 315 0.12 10.39 -25.53
N LEU A 316 0.32 10.24 -24.20
CA LEU A 316 1.58 9.74 -23.66
C LEU A 316 1.83 8.29 -24.05
N GLU A 317 0.85 7.40 -23.93
CA GLU A 317 0.98 5.99 -24.35
C GLU A 317 1.28 5.87 -25.84
N ALA A 318 0.62 6.65 -26.70
CA ALA A 318 0.90 6.67 -28.14
C ALA A 318 2.34 7.15 -28.45
N ALA A 319 2.85 8.14 -27.70
CA ALA A 319 4.21 8.61 -27.83
C ALA A 319 5.23 7.55 -27.36
N TYR A 320 4.92 6.81 -26.29
CA TYR A 320 5.79 5.72 -25.80
C TYR A 320 5.91 4.56 -26.79
N GLU A 321 4.83 4.19 -27.47
CA GLU A 321 4.81 3.14 -28.48
C GLU A 321 5.71 3.45 -29.71
N GLN A 322 5.93 4.73 -30.00
CA GLN A 322 6.77 5.18 -31.11
C GLN A 322 8.26 5.29 -30.75
N LYS A 323 8.63 5.14 -29.46
CA LYS A 323 10.02 5.27 -29.03
C LYS A 323 10.89 4.12 -29.51
N THR A 324 11.97 4.45 -30.23
CA THR A 324 12.96 3.49 -30.72
C THR A 324 14.36 3.69 -30.14
N ASP A 325 14.58 4.81 -29.46
CA ASP A 325 15.83 5.16 -28.77
C ASP A 325 15.57 6.03 -27.55
N PHE A 326 16.58 6.26 -26.72
CA PHE A 326 16.51 7.13 -25.53
C PHE A 326 17.67 8.11 -25.51
N ALA A 327 17.40 9.35 -25.15
CA ALA A 327 18.39 10.42 -25.09
C ALA A 327 18.81 10.76 -23.63
N CYS A 328 18.12 10.22 -22.62
CA CYS A 328 18.42 10.44 -21.21
C CYS A 328 17.97 9.24 -20.36
N THR A 329 18.44 9.18 -19.13
CA THR A 329 17.87 8.31 -18.09
C THR A 329 17.29 9.16 -16.94
N ALA A 330 16.38 8.57 -16.18
CA ALA A 330 15.84 9.19 -14.97
C ALA A 330 16.02 8.25 -13.77
N SER A 331 16.13 8.83 -12.58
CA SER A 331 16.12 8.09 -11.33
C SER A 331 15.36 8.90 -10.28
N PHE A 332 14.16 8.43 -9.91
CA PHE A 332 13.30 9.06 -8.91
C PHE A 332 12.83 8.09 -7.83
N SER A 333 13.00 6.78 -8.03
CA SER A 333 12.72 5.78 -6.99
C SER A 333 13.51 6.09 -5.72
N SER A 334 12.90 5.87 -4.55
CA SER A 334 13.42 6.40 -3.28
C SER A 334 14.22 5.40 -2.45
N LEU A 335 14.29 4.12 -2.87
CA LEU A 335 14.85 3.07 -2.01
C LEU A 335 15.57 1.97 -2.81
N LEU A 336 16.79 1.65 -2.39
CA LEU A 336 17.48 0.40 -2.70
C LEU A 336 17.16 -0.62 -1.60
N PHE A 337 16.04 -1.30 -1.74
CA PHE A 337 15.51 -2.17 -0.70
C PHE A 337 16.51 -3.26 -0.26
N TYR A 338 17.10 -3.94 -1.23
CA TYR A 338 18.09 -5.00 -0.99
C TYR A 338 19.28 -4.54 -0.14
N GLN A 339 19.65 -3.25 -0.22
CA GLN A 339 20.72 -2.64 0.57
C GLN A 339 20.20 -1.87 1.79
N ARG A 340 18.89 -1.80 2.00
CA ARG A 340 18.23 -1.00 3.06
C ARG A 340 18.67 0.46 3.02
N ARG A 341 18.81 1.01 1.82
CA ARG A 341 19.36 2.34 1.61
C ARG A 341 18.34 3.26 0.95
N SER A 342 17.98 4.34 1.63
CA SER A 342 17.19 5.42 1.06
C SER A 342 18.02 6.22 0.06
N LEU A 343 17.48 6.43 -1.14
CA LEU A 343 18.07 7.29 -2.16
C LEU A 343 17.65 8.75 -1.89
N ARG A 344 18.59 9.65 -1.90
CA ARG A 344 18.36 11.07 -1.57
C ARG A 344 18.57 12.00 -2.76
N LYS A 345 19.13 11.50 -3.85
CA LYS A 345 19.37 12.24 -5.07
C LYS A 345 18.70 11.54 -6.23
N GLY A 346 17.94 12.27 -6.99
CA GLY A 346 17.27 11.81 -8.19
C GLY A 346 17.14 12.94 -9.19
N GLY A 347 16.79 12.60 -10.41
CA GLY A 347 16.62 13.52 -11.50
C GLY A 347 16.85 12.90 -12.85
N PHE A 348 17.05 13.75 -13.86
CA PHE A 348 17.40 13.33 -15.21
C PHE A 348 18.91 13.36 -15.41
N PHE A 349 19.43 12.34 -16.06
CA PHE A 349 20.82 12.25 -16.48
C PHE A 349 20.87 12.45 -17.99
N LEU A 350 21.40 13.59 -18.38
CA LEU A 350 21.47 14.06 -19.74
C LEU A 350 22.92 14.07 -20.24
N PRO A 351 23.18 13.87 -21.54
CA PRO A 351 24.52 13.99 -22.07
C PRO A 351 25.02 15.44 -21.96
N SER A 352 26.32 15.60 -21.83
CA SER A 352 26.98 16.92 -21.84
C SER A 352 28.01 16.97 -22.96
N PRO A 353 27.89 17.96 -23.91
CA PRO A 353 26.83 18.97 -23.98
C PRO A 353 25.46 18.37 -24.29
N LEU A 354 24.40 19.11 -23.92
CA LEU A 354 23.02 18.68 -24.19
C LEU A 354 22.81 18.47 -25.69
N GLY A 355 22.38 17.26 -26.07
CA GLY A 355 22.08 16.93 -27.46
C GLY A 355 20.81 17.65 -27.95
N ALA A 356 20.81 18.09 -29.20
CA ALA A 356 19.66 18.74 -29.85
C ALA A 356 18.42 17.82 -30.00
N GLY A 357 18.58 16.51 -29.81
CA GLY A 357 17.53 15.51 -29.99
C GLY A 357 16.77 15.17 -28.70
N VAL A 358 17.10 15.81 -27.57
CA VAL A 358 16.37 15.58 -26.31
C VAL A 358 15.04 16.33 -26.36
N ASP A 359 13.94 15.61 -26.25
CA ASP A 359 12.59 16.15 -26.26
C ASP A 359 11.79 15.83 -24.98
N ARG A 360 10.55 16.32 -24.91
CA ARG A 360 9.66 16.07 -23.77
C ARG A 360 9.31 14.59 -23.63
N VAL A 361 9.19 13.85 -24.73
CA VAL A 361 8.86 12.43 -24.69
C VAL A 361 10.01 11.62 -24.07
N ASP A 362 11.27 11.99 -24.37
CA ASP A 362 12.43 11.37 -23.74
C ASP A 362 12.39 11.47 -22.22
N LEU A 363 12.07 12.65 -21.70
CA LEU A 363 12.05 12.89 -20.25
C LEU A 363 10.95 12.06 -19.56
N ILE A 364 9.70 12.13 -20.02
CA ILE A 364 8.60 11.43 -19.36
C ILE A 364 8.68 9.91 -19.55
N TRP A 365 9.17 9.45 -20.73
CA TRP A 365 9.43 8.04 -20.96
C TRP A 365 10.51 7.51 -20.02
N ALA A 366 11.58 8.28 -19.77
CA ALA A 366 12.65 7.92 -18.85
C ALA A 366 12.13 7.77 -17.41
N VAL A 367 11.16 8.61 -16.98
CA VAL A 367 10.51 8.47 -15.66
C VAL A 367 9.69 7.19 -15.58
N LEU A 368 8.96 6.82 -16.65
CA LEU A 368 8.21 5.58 -16.70
C LEU A 368 9.16 4.36 -16.69
N ALA A 369 10.26 4.45 -17.45
CA ALA A 369 11.29 3.42 -17.51
C ALA A 369 12.02 3.25 -16.17
N ASP A 370 12.22 4.33 -15.38
CA ASP A 370 12.73 4.26 -13.99
C ASP A 370 11.85 3.38 -13.11
N ILE A 371 10.52 3.49 -13.24
CA ILE A 371 9.58 2.64 -12.50
C ILE A 371 9.77 1.17 -12.91
N ALA A 372 9.78 0.89 -14.22
CA ALA A 372 9.96 -0.48 -14.72
C ALA A 372 11.29 -1.09 -14.27
N CYS A 373 12.39 -0.34 -14.38
CA CYS A 373 13.72 -0.77 -13.94
C CYS A 373 13.79 -1.01 -12.44
N SER A 374 13.18 -0.13 -11.65
CA SER A 374 13.15 -0.24 -10.19
C SER A 374 12.34 -1.44 -9.71
N ILE A 375 11.17 -1.70 -10.32
CA ILE A 375 10.38 -2.91 -10.04
C ILE A 375 11.17 -4.16 -10.44
N TYR A 376 11.78 -4.14 -11.62
CA TYR A 376 12.56 -5.27 -12.13
C TYR A 376 13.73 -5.63 -11.23
N GLU A 377 14.46 -4.63 -10.70
CA GLU A 377 15.54 -4.87 -9.73
C GLU A 377 15.02 -5.58 -8.48
N GLN A 378 13.88 -5.15 -7.93
CA GLN A 378 13.30 -5.81 -6.75
C GLN A 378 12.77 -7.20 -7.09
N PHE A 379 12.20 -7.38 -8.28
CA PHE A 379 11.79 -8.69 -8.78
C PHE A 379 12.97 -9.67 -8.86
N GLN A 380 14.10 -9.25 -9.42
CA GLN A 380 15.30 -10.08 -9.50
C GLN A 380 15.80 -10.46 -8.10
N ASN A 381 15.99 -9.46 -7.24
CA ASN A 381 16.51 -9.66 -5.89
C ASN A 381 15.59 -10.57 -5.05
N LEU A 382 14.27 -10.38 -5.12
CA LEU A 382 13.30 -11.20 -4.41
C LEU A 382 13.29 -12.63 -4.96
N SER A 383 13.29 -12.78 -6.28
CA SER A 383 13.30 -14.10 -6.94
C SER A 383 14.55 -14.90 -6.58
N ASP A 384 15.72 -14.26 -6.59
CA ASP A 384 16.99 -14.93 -6.25
C ASP A 384 17.03 -15.31 -4.77
N LEU A 385 16.59 -14.40 -3.88
CA LEU A 385 16.63 -14.64 -2.44
C LEU A 385 15.65 -15.73 -1.99
N THR A 386 14.48 -15.80 -2.61
CA THR A 386 13.43 -16.78 -2.27
C THR A 386 13.42 -18.00 -3.20
N GLU A 387 14.37 -18.08 -4.13
CA GLU A 387 14.44 -19.10 -5.18
C GLU A 387 13.14 -19.21 -6.00
N ASN A 388 12.42 -18.08 -6.15
CA ASN A 388 11.15 -18.04 -6.84
C ASN A 388 11.34 -18.25 -8.36
N ARG A 389 10.56 -19.17 -8.93
CA ARG A 389 10.59 -19.52 -10.37
C ARG A 389 9.22 -19.40 -11.03
N ALA A 390 8.34 -18.56 -10.46
CA ALA A 390 7.01 -18.33 -11.04
C ALA A 390 7.10 -17.99 -12.54
N PRO A 391 6.26 -18.60 -13.40
CA PRO A 391 6.32 -18.38 -14.84
C PRO A 391 5.81 -17.01 -15.26
N ALA A 392 5.04 -16.35 -14.41
CA ALA A 392 4.42 -15.06 -14.67
C ALA A 392 4.52 -14.15 -13.43
N ILE A 393 4.42 -12.86 -13.66
CA ILE A 393 4.21 -11.83 -12.64
C ILE A 393 2.72 -11.49 -12.64
N LEU A 394 2.08 -11.54 -11.48
CA LEU A 394 0.71 -11.08 -11.30
C LEU A 394 0.74 -9.57 -11.00
N GLY A 395 -0.01 -8.78 -11.75
CA GLY A 395 -0.02 -7.33 -11.58
C GLY A 395 -1.37 -6.80 -11.12
N CYS A 396 -1.37 -5.80 -10.23
CA CYS A 396 -2.55 -5.02 -9.89
C CYS A 396 -2.19 -3.59 -9.48
N GLY A 397 -3.20 -2.71 -9.43
CA GLY A 397 -3.04 -1.30 -9.09
C GLY A 397 -3.01 -0.37 -10.30
N GLY A 398 -3.30 0.91 -10.02
CA GLY A 398 -3.51 1.93 -11.07
C GLY A 398 -2.31 2.21 -11.97
N GLY A 399 -1.08 1.92 -11.53
CA GLY A 399 0.12 2.10 -12.36
C GLY A 399 0.13 1.20 -13.60
N PHE A 400 -0.50 0.03 -13.55
CA PHE A 400 -0.61 -0.89 -14.68
C PHE A 400 -1.67 -0.50 -15.72
N GLN A 401 -2.32 0.64 -15.59
CA GLN A 401 -3.07 1.24 -16.69
C GLN A 401 -2.14 1.69 -17.83
N SER A 402 -0.86 1.95 -17.54
CA SER A 402 0.14 2.19 -18.59
C SER A 402 0.55 0.88 -19.27
N ARG A 403 0.16 0.74 -20.55
CA ARG A 403 0.53 -0.40 -21.39
C ARG A 403 2.05 -0.48 -21.59
N ALA A 404 2.69 0.69 -21.72
CA ALA A 404 4.13 0.80 -21.86
C ALA A 404 4.86 0.26 -20.62
N LEU A 405 4.42 0.62 -19.41
CA LEU A 405 4.98 0.07 -18.16
C LEU A 405 4.82 -1.46 -18.10
N CYS A 406 3.62 -1.96 -18.42
CA CYS A 406 3.33 -3.38 -18.41
C CYS A 406 4.28 -4.15 -19.35
N GLN A 407 4.45 -3.65 -20.57
CA GLN A 407 5.32 -4.29 -21.55
C GLN A 407 6.81 -4.20 -21.18
N MET A 408 7.28 -3.04 -20.67
CA MET A 408 8.64 -2.88 -20.17
C MET A 408 8.97 -3.89 -19.06
N LEU A 409 8.05 -4.09 -18.13
CA LEU A 409 8.25 -5.04 -17.03
C LEU A 409 8.27 -6.49 -17.53
N ALA A 410 7.38 -6.86 -18.44
CA ALA A 410 7.39 -8.18 -19.08
C ALA A 410 8.70 -8.41 -19.84
N ASP A 411 9.13 -7.44 -20.65
CA ASP A 411 10.36 -7.52 -21.44
C ASP A 411 11.59 -7.69 -20.54
N LEU A 412 11.75 -6.84 -19.51
CA LEU A 412 12.89 -6.90 -18.57
C LEU A 412 12.93 -8.21 -17.79
N SER A 413 11.79 -8.64 -17.26
CA SER A 413 11.73 -9.82 -16.38
C SER A 413 11.85 -11.14 -17.15
N GLY A 414 11.57 -11.14 -18.46
CA GLY A 414 11.44 -12.35 -19.27
C GLY A 414 10.25 -13.23 -18.82
N ARG A 415 9.29 -12.66 -18.09
CA ARG A 415 8.09 -13.31 -17.59
C ARG A 415 6.84 -12.65 -18.17
N GLU A 416 5.77 -13.43 -18.36
CA GLU A 416 4.49 -12.80 -18.65
C GLU A 416 4.06 -11.91 -17.48
N LEU A 417 3.51 -10.71 -17.79
CA LEU A 417 2.74 -9.94 -16.80
C LEU A 417 1.26 -10.20 -17.05
N VAL A 418 0.56 -10.60 -16.00
CA VAL A 418 -0.86 -10.98 -16.04
C VAL A 418 -1.66 -10.03 -15.18
N LEU A 419 -2.62 -9.33 -15.79
CA LEU A 419 -3.56 -8.43 -15.13
C LEU A 419 -4.96 -9.01 -15.22
N ARG A 420 -5.61 -9.23 -14.07
CA ARG A 420 -6.99 -9.69 -14.01
C ARG A 420 -7.96 -8.51 -14.17
N PRO A 421 -9.19 -8.72 -14.65
CA PRO A 421 -10.22 -7.67 -14.70
C PRO A 421 -10.38 -6.97 -13.34
N GLY A 422 -10.50 -5.64 -13.35
CA GLY A 422 -10.61 -4.83 -12.12
C GLY A 422 -9.28 -4.53 -11.41
N PHE A 423 -8.15 -4.83 -12.03
CA PHE A 423 -6.81 -4.59 -11.47
C PHE A 423 -6.57 -3.12 -11.11
N GLU A 424 -7.21 -2.18 -11.76
CA GLU A 424 -7.09 -0.73 -11.52
C GLU A 424 -7.65 -0.31 -10.15
N GLN A 425 -8.68 -1.04 -9.69
CA GLN A 425 -9.36 -0.84 -8.41
C GLN A 425 -9.12 -2.05 -7.47
N ALA A 426 -7.90 -2.57 -7.47
CA ALA A 426 -7.58 -3.84 -6.85
C ALA A 426 -7.95 -3.91 -5.36
N THR A 427 -7.78 -2.83 -4.59
CA THR A 427 -8.17 -2.78 -3.18
C THR A 427 -9.69 -2.94 -3.02
N VAL A 428 -10.48 -2.22 -3.83
CA VAL A 428 -11.95 -2.32 -3.78
C VAL A 428 -12.40 -3.71 -4.20
N GLN A 429 -11.83 -4.27 -5.27
CA GLN A 429 -12.13 -5.64 -5.73
C GLN A 429 -11.75 -6.71 -4.70
N GLY A 430 -10.60 -6.55 -4.04
CA GLY A 430 -10.18 -7.44 -2.96
C GLY A 430 -11.10 -7.39 -1.73
N LEU A 431 -11.65 -6.20 -1.41
CA LEU A 431 -12.67 -6.05 -0.36
C LEU A 431 -13.99 -6.70 -0.76
N ILE A 432 -14.45 -6.59 -2.03
CA ILE A 432 -15.64 -7.29 -2.52
C ILE A 432 -15.47 -8.80 -2.32
N GLN A 433 -14.36 -9.36 -2.81
CA GLN A 433 -14.08 -10.79 -2.66
C GLN A 433 -14.07 -11.24 -1.18
N LEU A 434 -13.49 -10.42 -0.29
CA LEU A 434 -13.47 -10.69 1.14
C LEU A 434 -14.87 -10.70 1.74
N CYS A 435 -15.71 -9.74 1.39
CA CYS A 435 -17.10 -9.65 1.83
C CYS A 435 -17.92 -10.84 1.32
N ASP A 436 -17.79 -11.20 0.05
CA ASP A 436 -18.50 -12.31 -0.58
C ASP A 436 -18.19 -13.62 0.11
N GLU A 437 -16.91 -13.93 0.31
CA GLU A 437 -16.48 -15.13 1.03
C GLU A 437 -17.07 -15.17 2.45
N THR A 438 -17.05 -14.03 3.16
CA THR A 438 -17.58 -13.95 4.53
C THR A 438 -19.09 -14.13 4.58
N MET A 439 -19.81 -13.60 3.60
CA MET A 439 -21.27 -13.67 3.52
C MET A 439 -21.78 -14.98 2.84
N GLY A 440 -20.88 -15.86 2.39
CA GLY A 440 -21.22 -17.10 1.71
C GLY A 440 -21.80 -16.89 0.31
N GLU A 441 -21.51 -15.75 -0.31
CA GLU A 441 -21.84 -15.51 -1.72
C GLU A 441 -20.76 -16.14 -2.62
N PRO A 442 -21.10 -16.63 -3.82
CA PRO A 442 -20.09 -17.05 -4.77
C PRO A 442 -19.24 -15.83 -5.13
N SER A 443 -17.92 -15.96 -4.96
CA SER A 443 -16.98 -14.94 -5.43
C SER A 443 -17.01 -14.92 -6.95
N LEU A 444 -17.84 -14.07 -7.50
CA LEU A 444 -17.90 -13.82 -8.92
C LEU A 444 -16.76 -12.86 -9.23
N HIS A 445 -15.71 -13.39 -9.85
CA HIS A 445 -14.66 -12.52 -10.40
C HIS A 445 -15.28 -11.63 -11.46
N ALA A 446 -14.82 -10.38 -11.54
CA ALA A 446 -15.25 -9.50 -12.62
C ALA A 446 -15.13 -10.26 -13.94
N ASP A 447 -16.26 -10.39 -14.66
CA ASP A 447 -16.31 -11.10 -15.93
C ASP A 447 -15.28 -10.49 -16.90
N GLY A 448 -14.38 -11.31 -17.40
CA GLY A 448 -13.40 -10.87 -18.37
C GLY A 448 -12.18 -11.77 -18.47
N THR A 449 -11.50 -11.66 -19.60
CA THR A 449 -10.24 -12.38 -19.84
C THR A 449 -9.09 -11.56 -19.29
N ALA A 450 -8.16 -12.20 -18.57
CA ALA A 450 -6.94 -11.54 -18.09
C ALA A 450 -6.13 -10.98 -19.26
N ILE A 451 -5.63 -9.76 -19.11
CA ILE A 451 -4.70 -9.13 -20.05
C ILE A 451 -3.32 -9.72 -19.79
N ARG A 452 -2.62 -10.10 -20.86
CA ARG A 452 -1.29 -10.70 -20.80
C ARG A 452 -0.31 -9.94 -21.65
N TYR A 453 0.82 -9.58 -21.06
CA TYR A 453 1.96 -8.99 -21.75
C TYR A 453 3.07 -10.04 -21.83
N THR A 454 3.30 -10.54 -23.04
CA THR A 454 4.34 -11.55 -23.30
C THR A 454 5.68 -10.85 -23.49
N PRO A 455 6.77 -11.34 -22.89
CA PRO A 455 8.10 -10.75 -23.01
C PRO A 455 8.61 -10.80 -24.45
N ARG A 456 9.19 -9.71 -24.91
CA ARG A 456 9.85 -9.56 -26.22
C ARG A 456 11.36 -9.43 -26.01
N LYS A 457 12.15 -9.93 -26.94
CA LYS A 457 13.61 -9.85 -26.89
C LYS A 457 14.10 -8.55 -27.54
N GLU A 458 15.29 -8.10 -27.12
CA GLU A 458 16.03 -7.00 -27.76
C GLU A 458 15.28 -5.66 -27.89
N GLN A 459 14.42 -5.38 -26.91
CA GLN A 459 13.66 -4.14 -26.86
C GLN A 459 14.49 -2.98 -26.30
N LEU A 460 14.02 -1.76 -26.51
CA LEU A 460 14.65 -0.52 -26.05
C LEU A 460 15.00 -0.56 -24.56
N ILE A 461 14.09 -1.09 -23.72
CA ILE A 461 14.27 -1.15 -22.28
C ILE A 461 15.47 -2.02 -21.84
N HIS A 462 15.85 -3.04 -22.63
CA HIS A 462 17.05 -3.86 -22.35
C HIS A 462 18.34 -3.06 -22.55
N ARG A 463 18.37 -2.13 -23.52
CA ARG A 463 19.51 -1.23 -23.71
C ARG A 463 19.54 -0.11 -22.66
N TYR A 464 18.36 0.31 -22.20
CA TYR A 464 18.20 1.36 -21.23
C TYR A 464 18.65 0.91 -19.82
N TYR A 465 18.26 -0.28 -19.37
CA TYR A 465 18.47 -0.77 -18.01
C TYR A 465 19.91 -0.66 -17.50
N PRO A 466 20.96 -1.13 -18.23
CA PRO A 466 22.34 -1.03 -17.76
C PRO A 466 22.82 0.43 -17.61
N VAL A 467 22.42 1.32 -18.52
CA VAL A 467 22.76 2.75 -18.45
C VAL A 467 22.05 3.44 -17.28
N TRP A 468 20.78 3.10 -17.06
CA TRP A 468 20.01 3.56 -15.93
C TRP A 468 20.65 3.13 -14.60
N LEU A 469 21.04 1.86 -14.49
CA LEU A 469 21.67 1.30 -13.29
C LEU A 469 22.98 2.02 -12.95
N GLU A 470 23.83 2.23 -13.95
CA GLU A 470 25.09 2.95 -13.81
C GLU A 470 24.87 4.39 -13.32
N ASN A 471 24.03 5.15 -14.01
CA ASN A 471 23.73 6.55 -13.69
C ASN A 471 23.13 6.71 -12.28
N ARG A 472 22.14 5.88 -11.92
CA ARG A 472 21.53 5.88 -10.59
C ARG A 472 22.56 5.58 -9.49
N ASN A 473 23.37 4.57 -9.70
CA ASN A 473 24.39 4.15 -8.73
C ASN A 473 25.44 5.23 -8.56
N HIS A 474 25.93 5.81 -9.64
CA HIS A 474 26.89 6.91 -9.62
C HIS A 474 26.35 8.12 -8.85
N ALA A 475 25.11 8.56 -9.15
CA ALA A 475 24.49 9.73 -8.48
C ALA A 475 24.34 9.55 -6.98
N ASN A 476 24.16 8.31 -6.52
CA ASN A 476 23.94 7.99 -5.12
C ASN A 476 25.18 7.44 -4.40
N GLY A 477 26.36 7.39 -5.08
CA GLY A 477 27.59 6.86 -4.54
C GLY A 477 27.47 5.39 -4.13
N VAL A 478 26.76 4.62 -4.95
CA VAL A 478 26.64 3.16 -4.85
C VAL A 478 27.65 2.57 -5.83
N CYS A 479 28.68 1.92 -5.33
CA CYS A 479 29.71 1.24 -6.12
C CYS A 479 29.45 -0.27 -6.15
#